data_384926ed0b17dea2539dddf37c60c95c
#
_entry.id   384926ed0b17dea2539dddf37c60c95c
#
_cell.length_a   1.000
_cell.length_b   1.000
_cell.length_c   1.000
_cell.angle_alpha   90.00
_cell.angle_beta   90.00
_cell.angle_gamma   90.00
#
_symmetry.space_group_name_H-M   'P 1'
#
loop_
_entity.id
_entity.type
_entity.pdbx_description
1 polymer ?
#
loop_
_entity_poly.entity_id
_entity_poly.type
_entity_poly.pdbx_seq_one_letter_code
_entity_poly.pdbx_strand_id
1 'polypeptide(L)'
;MSHILEVKDLSMRFGGLLAVDGVQLALKPKEIFAIIGPNGAGKTTVFNCISGFYKPTTGHIALESQSIAGLGSHSVAQRGVVRTFQNVRLFKRMTALENLLVAQHRHTSASVLGGLFNTKSYRQSERDAMDRALHWLDFMGLREFANREAGNLAYGHQRRLEIARCMITEPKVLMLDEPAAGLNPQEKKDLQGLIDRLRNEYGVAVLLIEHDMGLVMGVSERIMVMEHGKPIAEGTPEEVRNNERVIKAYLGEA
;
A
#
# COMPACT_ATOMS: atom_id res chain seq x y z
N MET A 1 23.47 -3.36 0.43
CA MET A 1 22.22 -4.11 0.68
C MET A 1 21.31 -3.90 -0.53
N SER A 2 20.67 -4.93 -1.05
CA SER A 2 19.78 -4.82 -2.22
C SER A 2 18.47 -4.14 -1.81
N HIS A 3 17.99 -3.20 -2.61
CA HIS A 3 16.67 -2.57 -2.42
C HIS A 3 15.60 -3.45 -3.06
N ILE A 4 14.42 -3.53 -2.43
CA ILE A 4 13.27 -4.27 -2.98
C ILE A 4 12.56 -3.42 -4.04
N LEU A 5 12.43 -2.11 -3.80
CA LEU A 5 11.88 -1.14 -4.76
C LEU A 5 12.88 0.01 -4.91
N GLU A 6 13.19 0.38 -6.14
CA GLU A 6 14.08 1.49 -6.45
C GLU A 6 13.42 2.43 -7.46
N VAL A 7 13.46 3.71 -7.17
CA VAL A 7 12.99 4.81 -8.03
C VAL A 7 14.15 5.75 -8.25
N LYS A 8 14.49 6.03 -9.51
CA LYS A 8 15.60 6.92 -9.91
C LYS A 8 15.11 8.00 -10.86
N ASP A 9 15.39 9.25 -10.51
CA ASP A 9 15.14 10.45 -11.32
C ASP A 9 13.72 10.53 -11.87
N LEU A 10 12.74 10.10 -11.04
CA LEU A 10 11.34 10.06 -11.41
C LEU A 10 10.80 11.46 -11.61
N SER A 11 10.31 11.75 -12.80
CA SER A 11 9.61 13.00 -13.09
C SER A 11 8.28 12.73 -13.78
N MET A 12 7.28 13.55 -13.45
CA MET A 12 5.94 13.47 -14.03
C MET A 12 5.41 14.85 -14.38
N ARG A 13 5.02 15.01 -15.65
CA ARG A 13 4.49 16.26 -16.19
C ARG A 13 3.05 16.07 -16.68
N PHE A 14 2.19 16.98 -16.33
CA PHE A 14 0.82 17.05 -16.83
C PHE A 14 0.66 18.34 -17.65
N GLY A 15 0.71 18.24 -18.97
CA GLY A 15 0.75 19.41 -19.82
C GLY A 15 1.94 20.33 -19.48
N GLY A 16 1.68 21.55 -19.07
CA GLY A 16 2.70 22.50 -18.63
C GLY A 16 3.19 22.33 -17.19
N LEU A 17 2.48 21.58 -16.34
CA LEU A 17 2.79 21.43 -14.92
C LEU A 17 3.76 20.27 -14.69
N LEU A 18 4.91 20.54 -14.09
CA LEU A 18 5.84 19.52 -13.58
C LEU A 18 5.42 19.17 -12.14
N ALA A 19 4.66 18.08 -12.00
CA ALA A 19 4.08 17.67 -10.72
C ALA A 19 5.05 16.88 -9.83
N VAL A 20 6.05 16.24 -10.43
CA VAL A 20 7.15 15.52 -9.74
C VAL A 20 8.42 15.76 -10.54
N ASP A 21 9.52 16.08 -9.86
CA ASP A 21 10.79 16.46 -10.46
C ASP A 21 11.97 15.75 -9.79
N GLY A 22 12.54 14.77 -10.47
CA GLY A 22 13.78 14.08 -10.10
C GLY A 22 13.70 13.30 -8.78
N VAL A 23 12.55 12.73 -8.41
CA VAL A 23 12.40 11.98 -7.16
C VAL A 23 13.21 10.69 -7.21
N GLN A 24 14.00 10.48 -6.15
CA GLN A 24 14.75 9.25 -5.90
C GLN A 24 14.26 8.61 -4.61
N LEU A 25 14.07 7.29 -4.62
CA LEU A 25 13.62 6.52 -3.47
C LEU A 25 14.17 5.10 -3.56
N ALA A 26 14.64 4.58 -2.46
CA ALA A 26 15.13 3.21 -2.36
C ALA A 26 14.55 2.55 -1.10
N LEU A 27 13.60 1.62 -1.28
CA LEU A 27 12.95 0.87 -0.20
C LEU A 27 13.70 -0.45 0.02
N LYS A 28 14.08 -0.73 1.27
CA LYS A 28 14.71 -1.99 1.65
C LYS A 28 13.66 -3.08 1.91
N PRO A 29 14.03 -4.37 1.83
CA PRO A 29 13.16 -5.45 2.31
C PRO A 29 12.76 -5.23 3.78
N LYS A 30 11.48 -5.44 4.10
CA LYS A 30 10.92 -5.29 5.46
C LYS A 30 11.03 -3.88 6.05
N GLU A 31 11.30 -2.85 5.25
CA GLU A 31 11.35 -1.46 5.69
C GLU A 31 9.96 -0.84 5.63
N ILE A 32 9.65 0.03 6.59
CA ILE A 32 8.52 0.95 6.52
C ILE A 32 9.07 2.33 6.18
N PHE A 33 8.80 2.78 4.96
CA PHE A 33 9.23 4.07 4.42
C PHE A 33 8.02 4.97 4.20
N ALA A 34 8.02 6.16 4.79
CA ALA A 34 6.95 7.13 4.60
C ALA A 34 7.33 8.25 3.62
N ILE A 35 6.35 8.71 2.85
CA ILE A 35 6.44 9.94 2.07
C ILE A 35 5.43 10.92 2.65
N ILE A 36 5.92 12.05 3.16
CA ILE A 36 5.10 13.11 3.75
C ILE A 36 5.30 14.43 3.02
N GLY A 37 4.52 15.43 3.35
CA GLY A 37 4.59 16.79 2.78
C GLY A 37 3.22 17.43 2.66
N PRO A 38 3.15 18.74 2.40
CA PRO A 38 1.89 19.47 2.25
C PRO A 38 1.03 18.94 1.10
N ASN A 39 -0.23 19.40 1.06
CA ASN A 39 -1.13 19.08 -0.05
C ASN A 39 -0.57 19.67 -1.36
N GLY A 40 -0.64 18.88 -2.44
CA GLY A 40 -0.06 19.27 -3.72
C GLY A 40 1.45 19.03 -3.85
N ALA A 41 2.15 18.50 -2.83
CA ALA A 41 3.59 18.21 -2.89
C ALA A 41 4.00 17.11 -3.89
N GLY A 42 3.04 16.42 -4.55
CA GLY A 42 3.34 15.39 -5.55
C GLY A 42 3.35 13.95 -5.02
N LYS A 43 3.10 13.73 -3.72
CA LYS A 43 3.12 12.39 -3.07
C LYS A 43 2.28 11.34 -3.80
N THR A 44 1.00 11.65 -4.02
CA THR A 44 0.06 10.75 -4.73
C THR A 44 0.49 10.52 -6.20
N THR A 45 1.15 11.50 -6.82
CA THR A 45 1.69 11.34 -8.18
C THR A 45 2.83 10.33 -8.20
N VAL A 46 3.75 10.37 -7.22
CA VAL A 46 4.80 9.35 -7.04
C VAL A 46 4.17 7.96 -6.87
N PHE A 47 3.18 7.82 -6.00
CA PHE A 47 2.43 6.57 -5.80
C PHE A 47 1.77 6.07 -7.08
N ASN A 48 1.14 6.96 -7.85
CA ASN A 48 0.50 6.61 -9.12
C ASN A 48 1.52 6.12 -10.16
N CYS A 49 2.71 6.70 -10.20
CA CYS A 49 3.79 6.22 -11.07
C CYS A 49 4.30 4.84 -10.63
N ILE A 50 4.56 4.62 -9.34
CA ILE A 50 5.06 3.34 -8.81
C ILE A 50 4.02 2.23 -9.02
N SER A 51 2.74 2.51 -8.76
CA SER A 51 1.66 1.53 -8.89
C SER A 51 1.13 1.33 -10.32
N GLY A 52 1.72 2.01 -11.32
CA GLY A 52 1.39 1.85 -12.73
C GLY A 52 0.07 2.50 -13.18
N PHE A 53 -0.47 3.44 -12.38
CA PHE A 53 -1.61 4.28 -12.80
C PHE A 53 -1.17 5.39 -13.74
N TYR A 54 0.05 5.90 -13.56
CA TYR A 54 0.66 6.88 -14.47
C TYR A 54 1.96 6.31 -15.04
N LYS A 55 2.16 6.51 -16.34
CA LYS A 55 3.45 6.29 -16.96
C LYS A 55 4.30 7.52 -16.67
N PRO A 56 5.45 7.40 -15.98
CA PRO A 56 6.32 8.53 -15.71
C PRO A 56 6.79 9.20 -17.02
N THR A 57 7.02 10.51 -16.98
CA THR A 57 7.59 11.25 -18.12
C THR A 57 9.05 10.86 -18.32
N THR A 58 9.80 10.80 -17.21
CA THR A 58 11.20 10.34 -17.19
C THR A 58 11.45 9.56 -15.89
N GLY A 59 12.60 8.89 -15.83
CA GLY A 59 13.05 8.15 -14.67
C GLY A 59 12.83 6.65 -14.79
N HIS A 60 13.30 5.95 -13.77
CA HIS A 60 13.29 4.49 -13.71
C HIS A 60 12.63 4.01 -12.41
N ILE A 61 11.83 2.94 -12.52
CA ILE A 61 11.24 2.26 -11.37
C ILE A 61 11.53 0.78 -11.50
N ALA A 62 12.17 0.19 -10.51
CA ALA A 62 12.51 -1.23 -10.50
C ALA A 62 12.04 -1.91 -9.21
N LEU A 63 11.49 -3.11 -9.34
CA LEU A 63 11.20 -4.04 -8.25
C LEU A 63 12.19 -5.21 -8.36
N GLU A 64 12.98 -5.46 -7.29
CA GLU A 64 14.03 -6.50 -7.31
C GLU A 64 14.91 -6.44 -8.56
N SER A 65 15.37 -5.25 -8.91
CA SER A 65 16.18 -4.95 -10.11
C SER A 65 15.48 -5.14 -11.46
N GLN A 66 14.19 -5.54 -11.48
CA GLN A 66 13.41 -5.65 -12.72
C GLN A 66 12.59 -4.37 -12.95
N SER A 67 12.71 -3.79 -14.13
CA SER A 67 11.95 -2.58 -14.46
C SER A 67 10.44 -2.83 -14.45
N ILE A 68 9.72 -1.94 -13.75
CA ILE A 68 8.27 -1.87 -13.74
C ILE A 68 7.74 -0.54 -14.28
N ALA A 69 8.63 0.37 -14.68
CA ALA A 69 8.28 1.69 -15.21
C ALA A 69 7.40 1.56 -16.45
N GLY A 70 6.27 2.27 -16.46
CA GLY A 70 5.34 2.29 -17.59
C GLY A 70 4.49 1.03 -17.78
N LEU A 71 4.60 0.04 -16.89
CA LEU A 71 3.66 -1.07 -16.84
C LEU A 71 2.32 -0.60 -16.28
N GLY A 72 1.22 -1.18 -16.77
CA GLY A 72 -0.11 -0.91 -16.20
C GLY A 72 -0.26 -1.50 -14.78
N SER A 73 -1.19 -0.94 -13.99
CA SER A 73 -1.40 -1.28 -12.58
C SER A 73 -1.62 -2.77 -12.32
N HIS A 74 -2.33 -3.46 -13.22
CA HIS A 74 -2.52 -4.91 -13.12
C HIS A 74 -1.18 -5.67 -13.18
N SER A 75 -0.32 -5.34 -14.14
CA SER A 75 1.01 -5.97 -14.30
C SER A 75 1.94 -5.66 -13.14
N VAL A 76 1.86 -4.44 -12.58
CA VAL A 76 2.62 -4.03 -11.39
C VAL A 76 2.16 -4.83 -10.18
N ALA A 77 0.84 -4.97 -9.96
CA ALA A 77 0.29 -5.77 -8.88
C ALA A 77 0.69 -7.26 -9.03
N GLN A 78 0.69 -7.80 -10.27
CA GLN A 78 1.15 -9.15 -10.53
C GLN A 78 2.62 -9.39 -10.17
N ARG A 79 3.47 -8.37 -10.18
CA ARG A 79 4.87 -8.47 -9.77
C ARG A 79 5.08 -8.33 -8.27
N GLY A 80 4.03 -7.98 -7.51
CA GLY A 80 4.03 -7.93 -6.07
C GLY A 80 4.06 -6.51 -5.47
N VAL A 81 3.73 -5.47 -6.23
CA VAL A 81 3.49 -4.13 -5.69
C VAL A 81 1.99 -3.89 -5.67
N VAL A 82 1.38 -3.89 -4.49
CA VAL A 82 -0.06 -3.66 -4.31
C VAL A 82 -0.32 -2.41 -3.50
N ARG A 83 -1.50 -1.81 -3.69
CA ARG A 83 -1.84 -0.52 -3.08
C ARG A 83 -3.26 -0.51 -2.54
N THR A 84 -3.45 0.08 -1.35
CA THR A 84 -4.73 0.58 -0.90
C THR A 84 -5.03 1.93 -1.54
N PHE A 85 -6.25 2.40 -1.44
CA PHE A 85 -6.65 3.71 -1.99
C PHE A 85 -7.13 4.62 -0.86
N GLN A 86 -7.03 5.94 -1.06
CA GLN A 86 -7.54 6.93 -0.12
C GLN A 86 -9.01 6.66 0.24
N ASN A 87 -9.85 6.40 -0.76
CA ASN A 87 -11.21 5.92 -0.56
C ASN A 87 -11.25 4.39 -0.60
N VAL A 88 -11.76 3.77 0.44
CA VAL A 88 -11.88 2.30 0.56
C VAL A 88 -12.59 1.71 -0.65
N ARG A 89 -11.91 0.80 -1.37
CA ARG A 89 -12.43 0.14 -2.56
C ARG A 89 -12.78 -1.32 -2.28
N LEU A 90 -13.95 -1.53 -1.68
CA LEU A 90 -14.50 -2.86 -1.43
C LEU A 90 -15.69 -3.15 -2.35
N PHE A 91 -15.93 -4.43 -2.60
CA PHE A 91 -17.20 -4.90 -3.16
C PHE A 91 -18.26 -4.86 -2.05
N LYS A 92 -18.94 -3.71 -1.91
CA LYS A 92 -19.79 -3.38 -0.75
C LYS A 92 -20.94 -4.35 -0.52
N ARG A 93 -21.49 -4.96 -1.61
CA ARG A 93 -22.58 -5.94 -1.55
C ARG A 93 -22.11 -7.39 -1.34
N MET A 94 -20.80 -7.62 -1.39
CA MET A 94 -20.19 -8.89 -1.06
C MET A 94 -19.83 -8.91 0.42
N THR A 95 -19.83 -10.09 1.01
CA THR A 95 -19.37 -10.31 2.39
C THR A 95 -17.87 -10.01 2.53
N ALA A 96 -17.37 -9.87 3.76
CA ALA A 96 -15.96 -9.72 4.04
C ALA A 96 -15.15 -10.90 3.47
N LEU A 97 -15.67 -12.12 3.65
CA LEU A 97 -15.05 -13.34 3.12
C LEU A 97 -14.99 -13.36 1.60
N GLU A 98 -16.10 -13.05 0.91
CA GLU A 98 -16.15 -13.01 -0.55
C GLU A 98 -15.21 -11.96 -1.14
N ASN A 99 -15.03 -10.81 -0.47
CA ASN A 99 -14.04 -9.81 -0.87
C ASN A 99 -12.62 -10.38 -0.91
N LEU A 100 -12.26 -11.26 0.03
CA LEU A 100 -10.96 -11.92 0.07
C LEU A 100 -10.86 -13.05 -0.95
N LEU A 101 -11.91 -13.83 -1.14
CA LEU A 101 -11.93 -14.90 -2.14
C LEU A 101 -11.73 -14.35 -3.56
N VAL A 102 -12.41 -13.24 -3.90
CA VAL A 102 -12.22 -12.59 -5.21
C VAL A 102 -10.78 -12.08 -5.39
N ALA A 103 -10.16 -11.55 -4.33
CA ALA A 103 -8.79 -11.04 -4.41
C ALA A 103 -7.74 -12.14 -4.70
N GLN A 104 -8.03 -13.39 -4.33
CA GLN A 104 -7.17 -14.54 -4.56
C GLN A 104 -7.26 -15.16 -5.95
N HIS A 105 -8.15 -14.69 -6.82
CA HIS A 105 -8.40 -15.35 -8.13
C HIS A 105 -7.12 -15.59 -8.94
N ARG A 106 -6.08 -14.80 -8.70
CA ARG A 106 -4.75 -15.00 -9.30
C ARG A 106 -4.06 -16.31 -8.85
N HIS A 107 -4.29 -16.76 -7.62
CA HIS A 107 -3.65 -17.94 -7.02
C HIS A 107 -4.50 -19.21 -7.20
N THR A 108 -5.75 -19.07 -7.61
CA THR A 108 -6.63 -20.20 -7.89
C THR A 108 -6.45 -20.58 -9.35
N SER A 109 -5.69 -21.64 -9.63
CA SER A 109 -5.63 -22.28 -10.94
C SER A 109 -6.90 -23.06 -11.24
N ALA A 110 -8.06 -22.43 -11.01
CA ALA A 110 -9.35 -23.03 -11.28
C ALA A 110 -9.55 -23.15 -12.80
N SER A 111 -9.10 -24.29 -13.38
CA SER A 111 -9.53 -24.67 -14.69
C SER A 111 -11.07 -24.69 -14.68
N VAL A 112 -11.69 -23.94 -15.59
CA VAL A 112 -13.16 -23.94 -15.79
C VAL A 112 -13.68 -25.38 -15.92
N LEU A 113 -12.94 -26.25 -16.61
CA LEU A 113 -13.22 -27.67 -16.74
C LEU A 113 -13.10 -28.40 -15.39
N GLY A 114 -12.09 -28.08 -14.57
CA GLY A 114 -11.94 -28.65 -13.23
C GLY A 114 -13.10 -28.31 -12.31
N GLY A 115 -13.64 -27.10 -12.40
CA GLY A 115 -14.85 -26.66 -11.70
C GLY A 115 -16.10 -27.38 -12.19
N LEU A 116 -16.28 -27.51 -13.50
CA LEU A 116 -17.42 -28.19 -14.09
C LEU A 116 -17.49 -29.68 -13.67
N PHE A 117 -16.35 -30.37 -13.61
CA PHE A 117 -16.25 -31.78 -13.21
C PHE A 117 -16.02 -32.00 -11.72
N ASN A 118 -16.01 -30.92 -10.91
CA ASN A 118 -15.82 -30.96 -9.44
C ASN A 118 -14.65 -31.87 -9.01
N THR A 119 -13.51 -31.73 -9.67
CA THR A 119 -12.33 -32.59 -9.46
C THR A 119 -11.78 -32.47 -8.05
N LYS A 120 -11.05 -33.50 -7.57
CA LYS A 120 -10.38 -33.46 -6.25
C LYS A 120 -9.44 -32.26 -6.11
N SER A 121 -8.68 -31.94 -7.18
CA SER A 121 -7.77 -30.78 -7.21
C SER A 121 -8.54 -29.45 -7.10
N TYR A 122 -9.67 -29.32 -7.79
CA TYR A 122 -10.51 -28.13 -7.69
C TYR A 122 -11.03 -27.94 -6.26
N ARG A 123 -11.60 -28.98 -5.64
CA ARG A 123 -12.08 -28.93 -4.25
C ARG A 123 -10.98 -28.60 -3.24
N GLN A 124 -9.76 -29.09 -3.48
CA GLN A 124 -8.62 -28.73 -2.62
C GLN A 124 -8.25 -27.26 -2.78
N SER A 125 -8.16 -26.75 -4.00
CA SER A 125 -7.88 -25.33 -4.27
C SER A 125 -8.92 -24.40 -3.63
N GLU A 126 -10.20 -24.77 -3.66
CA GLU A 126 -11.28 -24.01 -3.01
C GLU A 126 -11.13 -24.00 -1.48
N ARG A 127 -10.78 -25.16 -0.87
CA ARG A 127 -10.51 -25.22 0.58
C ARG A 127 -9.32 -24.37 0.96
N ASP A 128 -8.21 -24.48 0.24
CA ASP A 128 -6.99 -23.70 0.49
C ASP A 128 -7.27 -22.19 0.35
N ALA A 129 -8.10 -21.80 -0.63
CA ALA A 129 -8.52 -20.41 -0.80
C ALA A 129 -9.38 -19.93 0.37
N MET A 130 -10.30 -20.77 0.85
CA MET A 130 -11.14 -20.49 2.01
C MET A 130 -10.30 -20.33 3.28
N ASP A 131 -9.38 -21.27 3.53
CA ASP A 131 -8.51 -21.26 4.71
C ASP A 131 -7.61 -20.02 4.72
N ARG A 132 -7.03 -19.63 3.59
CA ARG A 132 -6.28 -18.36 3.47
C ARG A 132 -7.15 -17.14 3.74
N ALA A 133 -8.37 -17.09 3.20
CA ALA A 133 -9.28 -15.98 3.44
C ALA A 133 -9.65 -15.86 4.92
N LEU A 134 -9.96 -16.99 5.56
CA LEU A 134 -10.30 -17.04 6.97
C LEU A 134 -9.11 -16.66 7.85
N HIS A 135 -7.89 -17.09 7.50
CA HIS A 135 -6.67 -16.68 8.17
C HIS A 135 -6.47 -15.16 8.15
N TRP A 136 -6.65 -14.51 6.98
CA TRP A 136 -6.54 -13.06 6.89
C TRP A 136 -7.63 -12.31 7.64
N LEU A 137 -8.86 -12.85 7.68
CA LEU A 137 -9.92 -12.28 8.53
C LEU A 137 -9.57 -12.38 10.01
N ASP A 138 -9.03 -13.50 10.46
CA ASP A 138 -8.54 -13.67 11.85
C ASP A 138 -7.42 -12.67 12.17
N PHE A 139 -6.41 -12.59 11.31
CA PHE A 139 -5.27 -11.69 11.48
C PHE A 139 -5.71 -10.22 11.61
N MET A 140 -6.73 -9.82 10.84
CA MET A 140 -7.30 -8.46 10.88
C MET A 140 -8.30 -8.24 12.01
N GLY A 141 -8.64 -9.28 12.79
CA GLY A 141 -9.70 -9.20 13.81
C GLY A 141 -11.10 -9.07 13.21
N LEU A 142 -11.33 -9.67 12.04
CA LEU A 142 -12.59 -9.57 11.29
C LEU A 142 -13.32 -10.92 11.15
N ARG A 143 -12.88 -11.97 11.86
CA ARG A 143 -13.44 -13.33 11.73
C ARG A 143 -14.94 -13.38 11.98
N GLU A 144 -15.43 -12.70 13.02
CA GLU A 144 -16.85 -12.64 13.36
C GLU A 144 -17.70 -11.95 12.30
N PHE A 145 -17.08 -11.11 11.46
CA PHE A 145 -17.75 -10.38 10.39
C PHE A 145 -17.63 -11.07 9.03
N ALA A 146 -17.10 -12.30 8.95
CA ALA A 146 -16.82 -13.01 7.70
C ALA A 146 -18.03 -13.02 6.74
N ASN A 147 -19.23 -13.25 7.27
CA ASN A 147 -20.47 -13.34 6.49
C ASN A 147 -21.25 -12.00 6.42
N ARG A 148 -20.69 -10.90 6.94
CA ARG A 148 -21.32 -9.58 6.87
C ARG A 148 -20.92 -8.88 5.56
N GLU A 149 -21.89 -8.24 4.90
CA GLU A 149 -21.60 -7.39 3.76
C GLU A 149 -20.57 -6.31 4.11
N ALA A 150 -19.55 -6.15 3.27
CA ALA A 150 -18.45 -5.22 3.52
C ALA A 150 -18.92 -3.76 3.66
N GLY A 151 -19.99 -3.39 2.95
CA GLY A 151 -20.59 -2.06 3.05
C GLY A 151 -21.23 -1.74 4.41
N ASN A 152 -21.59 -2.77 5.19
CA ASN A 152 -22.23 -2.66 6.51
C ASN A 152 -21.23 -2.77 7.67
N LEU A 153 -19.93 -2.86 7.38
CA LEU A 153 -18.87 -2.81 8.39
C LEU A 153 -18.61 -1.37 8.85
N ALA A 154 -18.19 -1.20 10.10
CA ALA A 154 -17.63 0.07 10.55
C ALA A 154 -16.42 0.48 9.70
N TYR A 155 -16.17 1.78 9.54
CA TYR A 155 -15.14 2.28 8.62
C TYR A 155 -13.75 1.72 8.91
N GLY A 156 -13.34 1.63 10.17
CA GLY A 156 -12.07 1.01 10.56
C GLY A 156 -11.97 -0.47 10.15
N HIS A 157 -13.09 -1.23 10.22
CA HIS A 157 -13.14 -2.62 9.75
C HIS A 157 -13.07 -2.70 8.21
N GLN A 158 -13.70 -1.76 7.50
CA GLN A 158 -13.58 -1.68 6.03
C GLN A 158 -12.12 -1.43 5.62
N ARG A 159 -11.40 -0.54 6.32
CA ARG A 159 -9.99 -0.26 6.07
C ARG A 159 -9.11 -1.48 6.32
N ARG A 160 -9.33 -2.21 7.44
CA ARG A 160 -8.62 -3.47 7.71
C ARG A 160 -8.91 -4.53 6.63
N LEU A 161 -10.15 -4.64 6.16
CA LEU A 161 -10.51 -5.56 5.09
C LEU A 161 -9.84 -5.19 3.75
N GLU A 162 -9.70 -3.90 3.44
CA GLU A 162 -8.97 -3.44 2.26
C GLU A 162 -7.49 -3.84 2.32
N ILE A 163 -6.85 -3.69 3.48
CA ILE A 163 -5.47 -4.15 3.70
C ILE A 163 -5.39 -5.68 3.56
N ALA A 164 -6.34 -6.43 4.14
CA ALA A 164 -6.40 -7.88 3.98
C ALA A 164 -6.47 -8.31 2.51
N ARG A 165 -7.26 -7.61 1.68
CA ARG A 165 -7.34 -7.85 0.24
C ARG A 165 -6.03 -7.61 -0.50
N CYS A 166 -5.23 -6.66 -0.03
CA CYS A 166 -3.87 -6.49 -0.55
C CYS A 166 -2.97 -7.65 -0.11
N MET A 167 -2.98 -7.98 1.19
CA MET A 167 -2.06 -8.95 1.77
C MET A 167 -2.30 -10.39 1.32
N ILE A 168 -3.55 -10.77 1.06
CA ILE A 168 -3.88 -12.12 0.58
C ILE A 168 -3.28 -12.43 -0.80
N THR A 169 -2.84 -11.41 -1.54
CA THR A 169 -2.11 -11.57 -2.81
C THR A 169 -0.61 -11.78 -2.63
N GLU A 170 -0.13 -11.89 -1.39
CA GLU A 170 1.27 -12.08 -1.02
C GLU A 170 2.22 -11.04 -1.65
N PRO A 171 1.99 -9.75 -1.38
CA PRO A 171 2.78 -8.70 -1.98
C PRO A 171 4.20 -8.65 -1.41
N LYS A 172 5.15 -8.19 -2.24
CA LYS A 172 6.51 -7.83 -1.82
C LYS A 172 6.56 -6.42 -1.24
N VAL A 173 5.75 -5.52 -1.81
CA VAL A 173 5.60 -4.12 -1.40
C VAL A 173 4.13 -3.80 -1.23
N LEU A 174 3.75 -3.36 -0.04
CA LEU A 174 2.42 -2.84 0.28
C LEU A 174 2.48 -1.31 0.30
N MET A 175 1.73 -0.67 -0.58
CA MET A 175 1.60 0.77 -0.62
C MET A 175 0.32 1.20 0.10
N LEU A 176 0.45 1.98 1.16
CA LEU A 176 -0.66 2.49 1.97
C LEU A 176 -0.86 3.99 1.71
N ASP A 177 -2.03 4.35 1.20
CA ASP A 177 -2.38 5.73 0.85
C ASP A 177 -3.36 6.30 1.88
N GLU A 178 -2.85 7.13 2.78
CA GLU A 178 -3.56 7.76 3.90
C GLU A 178 -4.44 6.75 4.69
N PRO A 179 -3.84 5.65 5.19
CA PRO A 179 -4.62 4.60 5.83
C PRO A 179 -5.29 5.01 7.14
N ALA A 180 -4.81 6.08 7.81
CA ALA A 180 -5.39 6.60 9.06
C ALA A 180 -6.50 7.64 8.84
N ALA A 181 -6.78 8.05 7.60
CA ALA A 181 -7.83 9.03 7.33
C ALA A 181 -9.19 8.54 7.84
N GLY A 182 -9.87 9.36 8.64
CA GLY A 182 -11.18 9.05 9.20
C GLY A 182 -11.22 8.09 10.38
N LEU A 183 -10.05 7.61 10.87
CA LEU A 183 -9.93 6.75 12.04
C LEU A 183 -9.88 7.57 13.33
N ASN A 184 -10.48 7.05 14.40
CA ASN A 184 -10.34 7.60 15.74
C ASN A 184 -8.95 7.29 16.35
N PRO A 185 -8.55 7.94 17.49
CA PRO A 185 -7.22 7.74 18.06
C PRO A 185 -6.88 6.30 18.44
N GLN A 186 -7.86 5.51 18.90
CA GLN A 186 -7.64 4.10 19.21
C GLN A 186 -7.44 3.27 17.95
N GLU A 187 -8.26 3.48 16.92
CA GLU A 187 -8.14 2.80 15.63
C GLU A 187 -6.79 3.09 14.95
N LYS A 188 -6.25 4.32 15.11
CA LYS A 188 -4.91 4.69 14.63
C LYS A 188 -3.80 3.90 15.33
N LYS A 189 -3.88 3.73 16.66
CA LYS A 189 -2.93 2.88 17.41
C LYS A 189 -3.01 1.42 16.97
N ASP A 190 -4.23 0.91 16.79
CA ASP A 190 -4.44 -0.45 16.31
C ASP A 190 -3.87 -0.63 14.90
N LEU A 191 -4.00 0.38 14.04
CA LEU A 191 -3.42 0.38 12.69
C LEU A 191 -1.89 0.40 12.74
N GLN A 192 -1.26 1.17 13.64
CA GLN A 192 0.19 1.13 13.87
C GLN A 192 0.66 -0.30 14.19
N GLY A 193 0.04 -0.92 15.20
CA GLY A 193 0.35 -2.31 15.57
C GLY A 193 0.12 -3.29 14.43
N LEU A 194 -0.91 -3.07 13.61
CA LEU A 194 -1.18 -3.91 12.44
C LEU A 194 -0.07 -3.78 11.39
N ILE A 195 0.36 -2.56 11.06
CA ILE A 195 1.44 -2.32 10.08
C ILE A 195 2.75 -2.97 10.55
N ASP A 196 3.11 -2.83 11.83
CA ASP A 196 4.28 -3.48 12.42
C ASP A 196 4.20 -5.00 12.33
N ARG A 197 3.04 -5.59 12.63
CA ARG A 197 2.83 -7.02 12.50
C ARG A 197 2.94 -7.50 11.06
N LEU A 198 2.38 -6.79 10.10
CA LEU A 198 2.49 -7.11 8.68
C LEU A 198 3.95 -7.17 8.23
N ARG A 199 4.76 -6.17 8.63
CA ARG A 199 6.19 -6.15 8.35
C ARG A 199 6.92 -7.33 9.02
N ASN A 200 6.68 -7.54 10.31
CA ASN A 200 7.45 -8.50 11.11
C ASN A 200 7.09 -9.95 10.80
N GLU A 201 5.79 -10.27 10.71
CA GLU A 201 5.30 -11.64 10.54
C GLU A 201 5.30 -12.09 9.07
N TYR A 202 5.02 -11.17 8.11
CA TYR A 202 4.95 -11.50 6.68
C TYR A 202 6.12 -10.96 5.86
N GLY A 203 6.97 -10.15 6.46
CA GLY A 203 8.18 -9.65 5.79
C GLY A 203 7.92 -8.68 4.64
N VAL A 204 6.71 -8.12 4.54
CA VAL A 204 6.35 -7.17 3.50
C VAL A 204 7.05 -5.82 3.75
N ALA A 205 7.58 -5.20 2.69
CA ALA A 205 8.03 -3.83 2.75
C ALA A 205 6.84 -2.88 2.58
N VAL A 206 6.80 -1.80 3.35
CA VAL A 206 5.65 -0.87 3.35
C VAL A 206 6.10 0.50 2.85
N LEU A 207 5.43 1.02 1.84
CA LEU A 207 5.55 2.42 1.40
C LEU A 207 4.27 3.15 1.81
N LEU A 208 4.40 4.20 2.63
CA LEU A 208 3.29 4.88 3.28
C LEU A 208 3.20 6.34 2.82
N ILE A 209 2.02 6.81 2.42
CA ILE A 209 1.69 8.25 2.40
C ILE A 209 0.78 8.52 3.58
N GLU A 210 1.13 9.50 4.40
CA GLU A 210 0.33 9.93 5.54
C GLU A 210 0.57 11.39 5.88
N HIS A 211 -0.41 11.99 6.53
CA HIS A 211 -0.33 13.34 7.10
C HIS A 211 -0.51 13.32 8.63
N ASP A 212 -0.88 12.18 9.21
CA ASP A 212 -0.89 11.97 10.66
C ASP A 212 0.53 11.70 11.17
N MET A 213 1.16 12.74 11.74
CA MET A 213 2.54 12.64 12.23
C MET A 213 2.69 11.61 13.35
N GLY A 214 1.65 11.38 14.15
CA GLY A 214 1.69 10.37 15.21
C GLY A 214 1.86 8.97 14.66
N LEU A 215 1.14 8.63 13.58
CA LEU A 215 1.28 7.36 12.88
C LEU A 215 2.64 7.29 12.17
N VAL A 216 3.00 8.31 11.39
CA VAL A 216 4.25 8.34 10.63
C VAL A 216 5.46 8.12 11.52
N MET A 217 5.60 8.93 12.58
CA MET A 217 6.73 8.85 13.52
C MET A 217 6.75 7.54 14.33
N GLY A 218 5.58 6.92 14.51
CA GLY A 218 5.45 5.69 15.29
C GLY A 218 5.79 4.41 14.53
N VAL A 219 5.67 4.38 13.18
CA VAL A 219 5.89 3.16 12.41
C VAL A 219 7.05 3.24 11.43
N SER A 220 7.44 4.44 10.97
CA SER A 220 8.42 4.57 9.89
C SER A 220 9.85 4.48 10.39
N GLU A 221 10.68 3.78 9.67
CA GLU A 221 12.13 3.72 9.89
C GLU A 221 12.83 4.85 9.13
N ARG A 222 12.23 5.28 8.02
CA ARG A 222 12.75 6.37 7.20
C ARG A 222 11.61 7.15 6.57
N ILE A 223 11.79 8.45 6.45
CA ILE A 223 10.78 9.39 5.98
C ILE A 223 11.40 10.28 4.90
N MET A 224 10.73 10.41 3.76
CA MET A 224 11.01 11.42 2.75
C MET A 224 9.98 12.53 2.87
N VAL A 225 10.43 13.78 2.90
CA VAL A 225 9.57 14.96 2.87
C VAL A 225 9.59 15.55 1.48
N MET A 226 8.41 15.74 0.91
CA MET A 226 8.25 16.35 -0.41
C MET A 226 7.60 17.72 -0.31
N GLU A 227 8.05 18.66 -1.17
CA GLU A 227 7.47 19.97 -1.36
C GLU A 227 7.58 20.36 -2.84
N HIS A 228 6.50 20.90 -3.42
CA HIS A 228 6.47 21.35 -4.84
C HIS A 228 7.06 20.34 -5.84
N GLY A 229 6.73 19.06 -5.68
CA GLY A 229 7.17 17.97 -6.56
C GLY A 229 8.58 17.45 -6.30
N LYS A 230 9.32 17.98 -5.32
CA LYS A 230 10.71 17.62 -5.02
C LYS A 230 10.89 17.09 -3.61
N PRO A 231 11.84 16.17 -3.39
CA PRO A 231 12.30 15.85 -2.04
C PRO A 231 13.04 17.04 -1.43
N ILE A 232 12.70 17.43 -0.20
CA ILE A 232 13.40 18.49 0.54
C ILE A 232 14.23 17.96 1.70
N ALA A 233 13.86 16.77 2.22
CA ALA A 233 14.59 16.07 3.27
C ALA A 233 14.30 14.57 3.19
N GLU A 234 15.25 13.75 3.65
CA GLU A 234 15.09 12.33 3.90
C GLU A 234 15.93 11.94 5.12
N GLY A 235 15.38 11.11 6.00
CA GLY A 235 16.08 10.66 7.22
C GLY A 235 15.18 9.84 8.13
N THR A 236 15.69 9.55 9.32
CA THR A 236 14.92 8.93 10.39
C THR A 236 13.82 9.88 10.89
N PRO A 237 12.80 9.37 11.62
CA PRO A 237 11.78 10.23 12.22
C PRO A 237 12.36 11.37 13.07
N GLU A 238 13.43 11.12 13.82
CA GLU A 238 14.08 12.12 14.66
C GLU A 238 14.80 13.21 13.84
N GLU A 239 15.52 12.82 12.79
CA GLU A 239 16.19 13.75 11.87
C GLU A 239 15.19 14.64 11.15
N VAL A 240 14.09 14.05 10.63
CA VAL A 240 13.05 14.79 9.92
C VAL A 240 12.31 15.75 10.86
N ARG A 241 12.02 15.34 12.10
CA ARG A 241 11.35 16.17 13.10
C ARG A 241 12.15 17.45 13.45
N ASN A 242 13.48 17.33 13.46
CA ASN A 242 14.38 18.43 13.83
C ASN A 242 14.89 19.24 12.62
N ASN A 243 14.44 18.92 11.41
CA ASN A 243 14.91 19.57 10.19
C ASN A 243 14.20 20.93 9.98
N GLU A 244 14.95 22.02 9.98
CA GLU A 244 14.41 23.39 9.83
C GLU A 244 13.64 23.58 8.51
N ARG A 245 14.09 22.96 7.40
CA ARG A 245 13.39 23.08 6.12
C ARG A 245 12.04 22.38 6.16
N VAL A 246 11.95 21.24 6.87
CA VAL A 246 10.70 20.52 7.06
C VAL A 246 9.74 21.35 7.91
N ILE A 247 10.23 21.92 9.02
CA ILE A 247 9.42 22.78 9.89
C ILE A 247 8.84 23.95 9.09
N LYS A 248 9.66 24.64 8.30
CA LYS A 248 9.20 25.76 7.44
C LYS A 248 8.16 25.32 6.41
N ALA A 249 8.33 24.17 5.76
CA ALA A 249 7.40 23.65 4.75
C ALA A 249 6.00 23.35 5.33
N TYR A 250 5.89 23.02 6.62
CA TYR A 250 4.61 22.76 7.29
C TYR A 250 4.00 23.99 7.98
N LEU A 251 4.82 24.93 8.47
CA LEU A 251 4.35 26.14 9.16
C LEU A 251 4.09 27.30 8.20
N GLY A 252 4.58 27.22 6.96
CA GLY A 252 4.65 28.33 6.03
C GLY A 252 5.80 29.28 6.35
N GLU A 253 6.29 30.02 5.38
CA GLU A 253 7.17 31.15 5.64
C GLU A 253 6.33 32.21 6.39
N ALA A 254 6.75 32.53 7.62
CA ALA A 254 6.17 33.60 8.43
C ALA A 254 6.51 34.97 7.84
#